data_f392a65892b294746cbfd60feffa93e3
#
_entry.id   f392a65892b294746cbfd60feffa93e3
#
_cell.length_a   1.000
_cell.length_b   1.000
_cell.length_c   1.000
_cell.angle_alpha   90.00
_cell.angle_beta   90.00
_cell.angle_gamma   90.00
#
_symmetry.space_group_name_H-M   'P 1'
#
loop_
_entity.id
_entity.type
_entity.pdbx_description
1 polymer ?
#
loop_
_entity_poly.entity_id
_entity_poly.type
_entity_poly.pdbx_seq_one_letter_code
_entity_poly.pdbx_strand_id
1 'polypeptide(L)'
;VTDLLQSLSDIEGTYTVADVISSEGTNYSTGLSAGWTLFVIYEDPNLVTKSFTTFDGFSHIYDDHTLEVPIDGFMTPPAGHIDLQFAYATLDGDKTKRATKLEINNKEVTTPFRSANKFFGSDIENYNGIAHPRNPFGTNTLGYDTGMLEIFNSEPEYIVNGATEASFTLQVARGQADPLFAFFSAFAVDVISPEIGLVKTVED
;
A
#
# COMPACT_ATOMS: atom_id res chain seq x y z
N VAL A 1 -4.78 -14.27 -13.15
CA VAL A 1 -5.63 -14.25 -11.94
C VAL A 1 -6.91 -13.48 -12.21
N THR A 2 -6.85 -12.30 -12.85
CA THR A 2 -8.02 -11.45 -13.14
C THR A 2 -9.12 -12.20 -13.88
N ASP A 3 -8.81 -12.84 -15.01
CA ASP A 3 -9.78 -13.60 -15.79
C ASP A 3 -10.41 -14.76 -15.00
N LEU A 4 -9.60 -15.38 -14.12
CA LEU A 4 -10.08 -16.44 -13.24
C LEU A 4 -11.13 -15.89 -12.26
N LEU A 5 -10.83 -14.77 -11.59
CA LEU A 5 -11.76 -14.14 -10.64
C LEU A 5 -13.03 -13.66 -11.36
N GLN A 6 -12.89 -13.02 -12.52
CA GLN A 6 -14.04 -12.55 -13.31
C GLN A 6 -14.93 -13.69 -13.83
N SER A 7 -14.40 -14.90 -13.95
CA SER A 7 -15.18 -16.07 -14.38
C SER A 7 -16.00 -16.70 -13.25
N LEU A 8 -15.76 -16.32 -12.01
CA LEU A 8 -16.49 -16.85 -10.85
C LEU A 8 -17.85 -16.16 -10.71
N SER A 9 -18.87 -16.92 -10.38
CA SER A 9 -20.20 -16.37 -10.05
C SER A 9 -20.24 -15.74 -8.65
N ASP A 10 -19.30 -16.13 -7.78
CA ASP A 10 -19.09 -15.61 -6.45
C ASP A 10 -17.59 -15.59 -6.19
N ILE A 11 -17.05 -14.42 -5.85
CA ILE A 11 -15.64 -14.22 -5.55
C ILE A 11 -15.30 -14.48 -4.08
N GLU A 12 -16.28 -14.62 -3.22
CA GLU A 12 -16.04 -15.00 -1.83
C GLU A 12 -15.68 -16.48 -1.75
N GLY A 13 -14.58 -16.79 -1.09
CA GLY A 13 -14.14 -18.17 -0.98
C GLY A 13 -12.71 -18.34 -0.48
N THR A 14 -12.23 -19.56 -0.56
CA THR A 14 -10.87 -19.92 -0.20
C THR A 14 -10.00 -20.01 -1.45
N TYR A 15 -8.96 -19.20 -1.48
CA TYR A 15 -7.93 -19.23 -2.53
C TYR A 15 -6.68 -19.92 -2.03
N THR A 16 -6.12 -20.80 -2.84
CA THR A 16 -4.90 -21.53 -2.51
C THR A 16 -3.80 -21.18 -3.49
N VAL A 17 -2.65 -20.80 -2.97
CA VAL A 17 -1.41 -20.63 -3.74
C VAL A 17 -0.45 -21.72 -3.32
N ALA A 18 0.22 -22.34 -4.28
CA ALA A 18 1.20 -23.41 -4.07
C ALA A 18 2.48 -23.10 -4.82
N ASP A 19 3.53 -23.84 -4.52
CA ASP A 19 4.83 -23.77 -5.18
C ASP A 19 5.48 -22.37 -5.15
N VAL A 20 5.31 -21.64 -4.04
CA VAL A 20 6.02 -20.38 -3.82
C VAL A 20 7.51 -20.68 -3.74
N ILE A 21 8.27 -20.24 -4.74
CA ILE A 21 9.72 -20.45 -4.78
C ILE A 21 10.38 -19.53 -3.76
N SER A 22 11.14 -20.12 -2.85
CA SER A 22 11.93 -19.39 -1.85
C SER A 22 13.31 -20.01 -1.70
N SER A 23 14.26 -19.23 -1.21
CA SER A 23 15.55 -19.75 -0.79
C SER A 23 15.41 -20.47 0.54
N GLU A 24 16.09 -21.58 0.69
CA GLU A 24 16.15 -22.35 1.92
C GLU A 24 17.55 -22.27 2.54
N GLY A 25 17.65 -22.31 3.86
CA GLY A 25 18.92 -22.36 4.57
C GLY A 25 18.96 -21.54 5.87
N THR A 26 20.10 -21.52 6.52
CA THR A 26 20.28 -20.93 7.85
C THR A 26 21.38 -19.87 7.95
N ASN A 27 21.99 -19.48 6.86
CA ASN A 27 23.21 -18.69 6.92
C ASN A 27 23.20 -17.50 5.96
N TYR A 28 22.19 -16.67 6.07
CA TYR A 28 22.03 -15.52 5.22
C TYR A 28 22.08 -14.24 6.05
N SER A 29 22.99 -13.35 5.70
CA SER A 29 23.12 -12.05 6.34
C SER A 29 22.03 -11.06 5.95
N THR A 30 21.22 -11.41 4.94
CA THR A 30 20.20 -10.54 4.37
C THR A 30 18.77 -10.99 4.64
N GLY A 31 18.60 -12.01 5.52
CA GLY A 31 17.27 -12.57 5.80
C GLY A 31 16.74 -13.51 4.71
N LEU A 32 15.71 -14.24 5.08
CA LEU A 32 14.92 -15.10 4.18
C LEU A 32 13.45 -14.90 4.50
N SER A 33 12.67 -14.60 3.51
CA SER A 33 11.22 -14.60 3.64
C SER A 33 10.55 -14.99 2.34
N ALA A 34 9.34 -15.50 2.44
CA ALA A 34 8.49 -15.82 1.30
C ALA A 34 7.03 -15.60 1.69
N GLY A 35 6.23 -15.22 0.72
CA GLY A 35 4.81 -15.02 0.93
C GLY A 35 4.10 -14.73 -0.38
N TRP A 36 2.79 -14.59 -0.30
CA TRP A 36 1.97 -14.14 -1.40
C TRP A 36 0.84 -13.27 -0.89
N THR A 37 0.38 -12.38 -1.73
CA THR A 37 -0.78 -11.52 -1.49
C THR A 37 -1.62 -11.46 -2.75
N LEU A 38 -2.92 -11.50 -2.59
CA LEU A 38 -3.87 -11.21 -3.64
C LEU A 38 -4.42 -9.80 -3.43
N PHE A 39 -4.17 -8.92 -4.37
CA PHE A 39 -4.78 -7.59 -4.42
C PHE A 39 -5.95 -7.62 -5.39
N VAL A 40 -7.11 -7.25 -4.92
CA VAL A 40 -8.33 -7.18 -5.72
C VAL A 40 -8.77 -5.73 -5.81
N ILE A 41 -8.87 -5.22 -7.03
CA ILE A 41 -9.42 -3.91 -7.35
C ILE A 41 -10.77 -4.14 -8.00
N TYR A 42 -11.77 -3.48 -7.49
CA TYR A 42 -13.14 -3.58 -8.01
C TYR A 42 -13.74 -2.18 -8.18
N GLU A 43 -14.71 -2.08 -9.05
CA GLU A 43 -15.51 -0.89 -9.26
C GLU A 43 -16.84 -1.01 -8.52
N ASP A 44 -17.21 0.03 -7.79
CA ASP A 44 -18.52 0.15 -7.15
C ASP A 44 -19.06 1.58 -7.40
N PRO A 45 -20.18 1.71 -8.14
CA PRO A 45 -20.74 3.02 -8.49
C PRO A 45 -21.29 3.81 -7.28
N ASN A 46 -21.40 3.18 -6.11
CA ASN A 46 -21.85 3.84 -4.89
C ASN A 46 -20.69 4.44 -4.06
N LEU A 47 -19.46 4.15 -4.43
CA LEU A 47 -18.27 4.68 -3.74
C LEU A 47 -17.79 6.00 -4.37
N VAL A 48 -17.09 6.80 -3.56
CA VAL A 48 -16.43 8.02 -4.03
C VAL A 48 -15.39 7.65 -5.08
N THR A 49 -15.35 8.43 -6.16
CA THR A 49 -14.36 8.23 -7.22
C THR A 49 -12.95 8.48 -6.73
N LYS A 50 -12.10 7.48 -6.91
CA LYS A 50 -10.68 7.55 -6.57
C LYS A 50 -9.81 7.37 -7.83
N SER A 51 -8.70 8.09 -7.88
CA SER A 51 -7.58 7.67 -8.73
C SER A 51 -6.85 6.54 -8.06
N PHE A 52 -6.56 5.49 -8.81
CA PHE A 52 -5.91 4.30 -8.33
C PHE A 52 -4.69 3.97 -9.17
N THR A 53 -3.52 3.91 -8.54
CA THR A 53 -2.26 3.60 -9.22
C THR A 53 -1.58 2.43 -8.52
N THR A 54 -1.16 1.43 -9.29
CA THR A 54 -0.42 0.27 -8.80
C THR A 54 1.01 0.28 -9.32
N PHE A 55 1.90 -0.21 -8.48
CA PHE A 55 3.32 -0.40 -8.80
C PHE A 55 3.70 -1.83 -8.45
N ASP A 56 4.20 -2.55 -9.40
CA ASP A 56 4.77 -3.89 -9.21
C ASP A 56 6.23 -3.91 -9.65
N GLY A 57 7.00 -4.80 -9.07
CA GLY A 57 8.42 -4.92 -9.32
C GLY A 57 9.13 -5.59 -8.16
N PHE A 58 10.44 -5.43 -8.08
CA PHE A 58 11.23 -5.92 -6.96
C PHE A 58 12.36 -4.94 -6.66
N SER A 59 12.26 -4.23 -5.55
CA SER A 59 13.26 -3.25 -5.12
C SER A 59 13.90 -3.64 -3.81
N HIS A 60 15.23 -3.65 -3.78
CA HIS A 60 16.02 -3.88 -2.57
C HIS A 60 16.40 -2.54 -1.95
N ILE A 61 15.88 -2.27 -0.76
CA ILE A 61 16.04 -1.02 -0.01
C ILE A 61 16.90 -1.32 1.21
N TYR A 62 18.06 -0.66 1.33
CA TYR A 62 19.01 -0.88 2.41
C TYR A 62 19.93 0.34 2.58
N ASP A 63 20.42 0.55 3.78
CA ASP A 63 21.53 1.48 4.11
C ASP A 63 21.42 2.88 3.45
N ASP A 64 20.36 3.62 3.71
CA ASP A 64 20.04 4.92 3.10
C ASP A 64 19.51 4.85 1.65
N HIS A 65 19.41 3.68 1.05
CA HIS A 65 18.72 3.56 -0.21
C HIS A 65 17.21 3.68 0.02
N THR A 66 16.61 4.60 -0.68
CA THR A 66 15.16 4.84 -0.67
C THR A 66 14.55 4.38 -1.98
N LEU A 67 13.33 3.89 -1.91
CA LEU A 67 12.46 3.74 -3.07
C LEU A 67 11.47 4.90 -3.04
N GLU A 68 11.68 5.89 -3.89
CA GLU A 68 10.72 6.97 -4.12
C GLU A 68 9.94 6.71 -5.42
N VAL A 69 8.62 6.77 -5.33
CA VAL A 69 7.71 6.52 -6.44
C VAL A 69 6.86 7.76 -6.65
N PRO A 70 7.07 8.49 -7.75
CA PRO A 70 6.19 9.59 -8.13
C PRO A 70 4.85 9.08 -8.67
N ILE A 71 3.79 9.80 -8.38
CA ILE A 71 2.43 9.52 -8.80
C ILE A 71 1.87 10.80 -9.43
N ASP A 72 1.33 10.69 -10.61
CA ASP A 72 0.67 11.78 -11.33
C ASP A 72 -0.61 11.32 -12.03
N GLY A 73 -1.21 12.18 -12.84
CA GLY A 73 -2.37 11.83 -13.64
C GLY A 73 -3.70 11.87 -12.89
N PHE A 74 -3.77 12.52 -11.75
CA PHE A 74 -4.98 12.76 -10.99
C PHE A 74 -5.17 14.25 -10.68
N MET A 75 -6.33 14.61 -10.15
CA MET A 75 -6.57 15.91 -9.52
C MET A 75 -7.49 15.70 -8.31
N THR A 76 -6.99 16.06 -7.13
CA THR A 76 -7.79 16.02 -5.91
C THR A 76 -8.89 17.10 -5.92
N PRO A 77 -9.97 16.93 -5.16
CA PRO A 77 -11.02 17.94 -5.04
C PRO A 77 -10.46 19.32 -4.67
N PRO A 78 -11.03 20.43 -5.20
CA PRO A 78 -10.53 21.76 -4.93
C PRO A 78 -10.79 22.25 -3.51
N ALA A 79 -11.64 21.54 -2.77
CA ALA A 79 -11.95 21.80 -1.36
C ALA A 79 -12.58 20.57 -0.73
N GLY A 80 -12.55 20.52 0.60
CA GLY A 80 -13.13 19.44 1.39
C GLY A 80 -12.10 18.41 1.81
N HIS A 81 -12.60 17.32 2.40
CA HIS A 81 -11.78 16.21 2.85
C HIS A 81 -11.25 15.39 1.66
N ILE A 82 -10.07 14.84 1.80
CA ILE A 82 -9.45 13.94 0.83
C ILE A 82 -9.06 12.65 1.55
N ASP A 83 -9.64 11.54 1.15
CA ASP A 83 -9.27 10.23 1.64
C ASP A 83 -8.10 9.64 0.85
N LEU A 84 -7.14 9.09 1.59
CA LEU A 84 -5.98 8.39 1.05
C LEU A 84 -6.02 6.93 1.47
N GLN A 85 -5.68 6.04 0.56
CA GLN A 85 -5.46 4.63 0.85
C GLN A 85 -4.12 4.19 0.28
N PHE A 86 -3.43 3.36 1.02
CA PHE A 86 -2.15 2.79 0.59
C PHE A 86 -2.12 1.30 0.89
N ALA A 87 -1.80 0.50 -0.12
CA ALA A 87 -1.57 -0.92 0.05
C ALA A 87 -0.16 -1.27 -0.38
N TYR A 88 0.45 -2.24 0.28
CA TYR A 88 1.80 -2.67 -0.04
C TYR A 88 2.04 -4.13 0.35
N ALA A 89 3.07 -4.70 -0.24
CA ALA A 89 3.64 -5.98 0.17
C ALA A 89 5.17 -5.93 0.09
N THR A 90 5.80 -6.31 1.19
CA THR A 90 7.26 -6.32 1.33
C THR A 90 7.74 -7.61 2.00
N LEU A 91 9.02 -7.92 1.82
CA LEU A 91 9.71 -8.99 2.50
C LEU A 91 10.83 -8.42 3.37
N ASP A 92 11.24 -9.20 4.36
CA ASP A 92 12.30 -8.91 5.32
C ASP A 92 11.99 -7.77 6.30
N GLY A 93 10.71 -7.53 6.58
CA GLY A 93 10.30 -6.71 7.73
C GLY A 93 10.72 -7.39 9.03
N ASP A 94 11.24 -6.63 10.01
CA ASP A 94 11.71 -7.19 11.28
C ASP A 94 10.92 -6.62 12.46
N LYS A 95 10.35 -7.52 13.25
CA LYS A 95 9.60 -7.16 14.45
C LYS A 95 10.43 -6.43 15.49
N THR A 96 11.72 -6.69 15.57
CA THR A 96 12.61 -6.16 16.62
C THR A 96 13.41 -4.94 16.18
N LYS A 97 13.57 -4.76 14.87
CA LYS A 97 14.36 -3.68 14.31
C LYS A 97 13.53 -2.41 14.12
N ARG A 98 14.22 -1.32 14.07
CA ARG A 98 13.68 0.01 13.86
C ARG A 98 14.33 0.62 12.64
N ALA A 99 13.85 1.80 12.25
CA ALA A 99 14.41 2.60 11.16
C ALA A 99 13.88 2.28 9.76
N THR A 100 12.71 1.63 9.68
CA THR A 100 11.95 1.54 8.45
C THR A 100 10.81 2.56 8.43
N LYS A 101 10.61 3.24 7.30
CA LYS A 101 9.62 4.30 7.16
C LYS A 101 8.82 4.16 5.87
N LEU A 102 7.58 4.60 5.96
CA LEU A 102 6.76 4.99 4.81
C LEU A 102 6.53 6.50 4.91
N GLU A 103 6.74 7.21 3.82
CA GLU A 103 6.42 8.63 3.71
C GLU A 103 5.49 8.87 2.52
N ILE A 104 4.62 9.85 2.63
CA ILE A 104 3.82 10.40 1.54
C ILE A 104 4.12 11.90 1.47
N ASN A 105 4.56 12.38 0.31
CA ASN A 105 4.99 13.76 0.10
C ASN A 105 5.96 14.24 1.20
N ASN A 106 6.97 13.42 1.52
CA ASN A 106 8.00 13.66 2.56
C ASN A 106 7.44 13.79 3.99
N LYS A 107 6.25 13.28 4.27
CA LYS A 107 5.65 13.24 5.60
C LYS A 107 5.52 11.80 6.06
N GLU A 108 6.07 11.50 7.25
CA GLU A 108 6.07 10.16 7.81
C GLU A 108 4.63 9.66 8.07
N VAL A 109 4.32 8.48 7.56
CA VAL A 109 3.03 7.82 7.78
C VAL A 109 3.09 7.02 9.08
N THR A 110 2.04 7.14 9.87
CA THR A 110 1.82 6.31 11.06
C THR A 110 0.40 5.77 11.06
N THR A 111 0.23 4.60 11.66
CA THR A 111 -1.09 4.05 11.99
C THR A 111 -1.15 3.74 13.48
N PRO A 112 -2.31 3.39 14.04
CA PRO A 112 -2.37 2.91 15.42
C PRO A 112 -1.48 1.69 15.71
N PHE A 113 -1.05 0.97 14.70
CA PHE A 113 -0.27 -0.28 14.80
C PHE A 113 1.16 -0.13 14.28
N ARG A 114 1.48 0.95 13.53
CA ARG A 114 2.76 1.20 12.89
C ARG A 114 3.31 2.56 13.26
N SER A 115 4.46 2.58 13.89
CA SER A 115 5.14 3.83 14.25
C SER A 115 6.01 4.34 13.10
N ALA A 116 6.25 5.64 13.05
CA ALA A 116 7.04 6.30 12.02
C ALA A 116 8.44 5.70 11.77
N ASN A 117 9.08 5.19 12.79
CA ASN A 117 10.44 4.63 12.70
C ASN A 117 10.50 3.10 12.76
N LYS A 118 9.37 2.44 12.63
CA LYS A 118 9.21 0.99 12.58
C LYS A 118 7.95 0.66 11.80
N PHE A 119 7.93 1.09 10.56
CA PHE A 119 6.72 0.92 9.75
C PHE A 119 6.59 -0.53 9.25
N PHE A 120 7.67 -1.13 8.75
CA PHE A 120 7.70 -2.50 8.26
C PHE A 120 8.19 -3.43 9.37
N GLY A 121 7.26 -3.95 10.15
CA GLY A 121 7.52 -4.69 11.40
C GLY A 121 7.20 -6.18 11.35
N SER A 122 7.11 -6.80 10.17
CA SER A 122 6.70 -8.19 10.00
C SER A 122 5.27 -8.44 10.48
N ASP A 123 4.35 -7.58 10.06
CA ASP A 123 2.95 -7.60 10.46
C ASP A 123 2.03 -7.52 9.23
N ILE A 124 0.82 -8.06 9.36
CA ILE A 124 -0.24 -7.92 8.35
C ILE A 124 -1.35 -7.06 8.94
N GLU A 125 -1.60 -5.93 8.29
CA GLU A 125 -2.59 -4.94 8.72
C GLU A 125 -3.64 -4.74 7.62
N ASN A 126 -4.87 -4.52 8.03
CA ASN A 126 -5.92 -4.00 7.17
C ASN A 126 -6.55 -2.76 7.83
N TYR A 127 -7.51 -2.12 7.19
CA TYR A 127 -8.17 -0.90 7.69
C TYR A 127 -8.66 -0.97 9.15
N ASN A 128 -8.92 -2.15 9.66
CA ASN A 128 -9.40 -2.39 11.01
C ASN A 128 -8.30 -2.76 12.01
N GLY A 129 -7.06 -2.84 11.57
CA GLY A 129 -5.90 -3.18 12.38
C GLY A 129 -5.20 -4.47 11.95
N ILE A 130 -4.49 -5.10 12.88
CA ILE A 130 -3.78 -6.35 12.60
C ILE A 130 -4.78 -7.44 12.20
N ALA A 131 -4.49 -8.12 11.10
CA ALA A 131 -5.41 -9.08 10.48
C ALA A 131 -5.75 -10.25 11.40
N HIS A 132 -7.02 -10.43 11.70
CA HIS A 132 -7.60 -11.49 12.51
C HIS A 132 -8.92 -11.98 11.91
N PRO A 133 -9.29 -13.27 12.07
CA PRO A 133 -8.44 -14.39 12.48
C PRO A 133 -7.50 -14.83 11.35
N ARG A 134 -6.29 -15.29 11.71
CA ARG A 134 -5.28 -15.74 10.75
C ARG A 134 -4.41 -16.84 11.36
N ASN A 135 -3.96 -17.77 10.53
CA ASN A 135 -2.97 -18.80 10.91
C ASN A 135 -1.90 -18.90 9.80
N PRO A 136 -0.61 -18.61 10.09
CA PRO A 136 -0.11 -18.08 11.36
C PRO A 136 -0.65 -16.67 11.64
N PHE A 137 -0.52 -16.23 12.89
CA PHE A 137 -1.03 -14.95 13.37
C PHE A 137 -0.49 -13.75 12.56
N GLY A 138 -1.25 -12.65 12.47
CA GLY A 138 -0.90 -11.47 11.67
C GLY A 138 0.24 -10.61 12.19
N THR A 139 0.88 -11.01 13.32
CA THR A 139 2.09 -10.36 13.84
C THR A 139 3.25 -11.34 13.82
N ASN A 140 4.46 -10.84 13.60
CA ASN A 140 5.68 -11.63 13.48
C ASN A 140 5.56 -12.71 12.38
N THR A 141 5.26 -12.27 11.18
CA THR A 141 4.99 -13.09 9.99
C THR A 141 6.26 -13.57 9.28
N LEU A 142 7.36 -13.67 10.01
CA LEU A 142 8.66 -14.14 9.53
C LEU A 142 9.18 -13.34 8.33
N GLY A 143 9.13 -12.01 8.46
CA GLY A 143 9.62 -11.09 7.45
C GLY A 143 8.60 -10.71 6.37
N TYR A 144 7.48 -11.41 6.24
CA TYR A 144 6.43 -11.00 5.32
C TYR A 144 5.62 -9.85 5.93
N ASP A 145 5.54 -8.73 5.23
CA ASP A 145 4.85 -7.53 5.69
C ASP A 145 3.90 -7.03 4.60
N THR A 146 2.66 -6.83 4.94
CA THR A 146 1.67 -6.30 4.01
C THR A 146 0.62 -5.49 4.75
N GLY A 147 0.08 -4.51 4.07
CA GLY A 147 -0.93 -3.64 4.63
C GLY A 147 -1.90 -3.09 3.59
N MET A 148 -3.14 -2.88 4.05
CA MET A 148 -4.13 -2.01 3.44
C MET A 148 -4.48 -0.93 4.44
N LEU A 149 -3.99 0.28 4.20
CA LEU A 149 -4.03 1.38 5.14
C LEU A 149 -5.02 2.43 4.67
N GLU A 150 -5.86 2.90 5.58
CA GLU A 150 -6.55 4.16 5.45
C GLU A 150 -5.70 5.24 6.11
N ILE A 151 -5.36 6.27 5.37
CA ILE A 151 -4.45 7.32 5.84
C ILE A 151 -5.26 8.60 6.04
N PHE A 152 -5.36 9.01 7.31
CA PHE A 152 -6.06 10.24 7.66
C PHE A 152 -5.28 11.46 7.21
N ASN A 153 -5.82 12.18 6.24
CA ASN A 153 -5.20 13.35 5.61
C ASN A 153 -5.54 14.65 6.36
N SER A 154 -5.23 14.72 7.65
CA SER A 154 -5.53 15.90 8.48
C SER A 154 -4.32 16.41 9.26
N GLU A 155 -3.67 15.55 10.03
CA GLU A 155 -2.50 15.89 10.84
C GLU A 155 -1.48 14.73 10.81
N PRO A 156 -0.47 14.77 9.92
CA PRO A 156 -0.20 15.82 8.94
C PRO A 156 -1.14 15.75 7.71
N GLU A 157 -1.33 16.86 7.04
CA GLU A 157 -1.96 16.88 5.71
C GLU A 157 -0.96 16.35 4.67
N TYR A 158 -1.15 15.13 4.20
CA TYR A 158 -0.25 14.48 3.24
C TYR A 158 -0.39 15.02 1.83
N ILE A 159 -1.62 15.32 1.42
CA ILE A 159 -1.95 15.83 0.10
C ILE A 159 -2.94 17.00 0.22
N VAL A 160 -2.72 18.04 -0.55
CA VAL A 160 -3.56 19.25 -0.52
C VAL A 160 -4.68 19.19 -1.56
N ASN A 161 -5.73 20.01 -1.36
CA ASN A 161 -6.76 20.21 -2.36
C ASN A 161 -6.18 20.77 -3.65
N GLY A 162 -6.65 20.28 -4.78
CA GLY A 162 -6.18 20.67 -6.11
C GLY A 162 -4.81 20.09 -6.50
N ALA A 163 -4.26 19.14 -5.74
CA ALA A 163 -3.03 18.48 -6.11
C ALA A 163 -3.20 17.60 -7.35
N THR A 164 -2.19 17.58 -8.20
CA THR A 164 -2.13 16.78 -9.44
C THR A 164 -1.00 15.74 -9.42
N GLU A 165 -0.19 15.76 -8.39
CA GLU A 165 0.93 14.86 -8.18
C GLU A 165 1.10 14.52 -6.70
N ALA A 166 1.71 13.41 -6.42
CA ALA A 166 2.14 12.96 -5.10
C ALA A 166 3.38 12.08 -5.23
N SER A 167 3.99 11.74 -4.13
CA SER A 167 4.98 10.66 -4.08
C SER A 167 4.80 9.84 -2.81
N PHE A 168 5.22 8.58 -2.86
CA PHE A 168 5.48 7.83 -1.65
C PHE A 168 6.93 7.34 -1.63
N THR A 169 7.48 7.21 -0.42
CA THR A 169 8.86 6.78 -0.20
C THR A 169 8.90 5.66 0.82
N LEU A 170 9.55 4.55 0.46
CA LEU A 170 9.93 3.50 1.38
C LEU A 170 11.41 3.65 1.71
N GLN A 171 11.75 3.62 2.99
CA GLN A 171 13.11 3.89 3.46
C GLN A 171 13.54 2.93 4.55
N VAL A 172 14.83 2.57 4.50
CA VAL A 172 15.59 1.98 5.60
C VAL A 172 16.69 2.95 6.00
N ALA A 173 16.76 3.33 7.27
CA ALA A 173 17.76 4.31 7.70
C ALA A 173 19.16 3.71 7.73
N ARG A 174 20.13 4.59 7.54
CA ARG A 174 21.57 4.27 7.48
C ARG A 174 22.09 3.53 8.69
N GLY A 175 22.96 2.55 8.45
CA GLY A 175 23.61 1.75 9.50
C GLY A 175 22.67 0.75 10.18
N GLN A 176 21.48 0.57 9.65
CA GLN A 176 20.59 -0.53 10.04
C GLN A 176 20.81 -1.68 9.07
N ALA A 177 21.17 -2.84 9.61
CA ALA A 177 21.60 -3.98 8.81
C ALA A 177 20.47 -4.75 8.12
N ASP A 178 19.21 -4.36 8.35
CA ASP A 178 18.08 -5.09 7.81
C ASP A 178 17.56 -4.44 6.53
N PRO A 179 17.71 -5.11 5.39
CA PRO A 179 17.12 -4.66 4.14
C PRO A 179 15.59 -4.82 4.16
N LEU A 180 14.94 -4.16 3.21
CA LEU A 180 13.53 -4.32 2.90
C LEU A 180 13.40 -4.62 1.40
N PHE A 181 12.61 -5.61 1.03
CA PHE A 181 12.32 -5.91 -0.36
C PHE A 181 10.87 -5.54 -0.67
N ALA A 182 10.67 -4.46 -1.42
CA ALA A 182 9.35 -4.04 -1.85
C ALA A 182 9.02 -4.67 -3.21
N PHE A 183 7.85 -5.30 -3.33
CA PHE A 183 7.45 -5.93 -4.58
C PHE A 183 6.06 -5.53 -5.08
N PHE A 184 5.26 -4.87 -4.25
CA PHE A 184 3.99 -4.32 -4.65
C PHE A 184 3.63 -3.10 -3.82
N SER A 185 3.04 -2.10 -4.47
CA SER A 185 2.38 -0.98 -3.79
C SER A 185 1.18 -0.50 -4.61
N ALA A 186 0.18 0.04 -3.93
CA ALA A 186 -0.95 0.69 -4.55
C ALA A 186 -1.31 1.95 -3.77
N PHE A 187 -1.62 3.01 -4.49
CA PHE A 187 -2.03 4.30 -3.94
C PHE A 187 -3.39 4.67 -4.50
N ALA A 188 -4.31 5.06 -3.63
CA ALA A 188 -5.61 5.56 -4.01
C ALA A 188 -5.89 6.90 -3.32
N VAL A 189 -6.44 7.83 -4.08
CA VAL A 189 -6.78 9.18 -3.60
C VAL A 189 -8.08 9.64 -4.20
N ASP A 190 -8.88 10.36 -3.42
CA ASP A 190 -10.10 11.00 -3.92
C ASP A 190 -9.79 11.98 -5.03
N VAL A 191 -10.58 11.93 -6.09
CA VAL A 191 -10.44 12.81 -7.24
C VAL A 191 -11.75 13.49 -7.59
N ILE A 192 -11.65 14.56 -8.38
CA ILE A 192 -12.82 15.20 -8.98
C ILE A 192 -13.49 14.18 -9.92
N SER A 193 -14.77 13.93 -9.69
CA SER A 193 -15.62 13.28 -10.69
C SER A 193 -16.18 14.35 -11.62
N PRO A 194 -15.77 14.42 -12.91
CA PRO A 194 -16.30 15.43 -13.82
C PRO A 194 -17.76 15.13 -14.14
N GLU A 195 -18.67 15.94 -13.61
CA GLU A 195 -20.06 15.95 -14.05
C GLU A 195 -20.20 16.87 -15.28
N ILE A 196 -20.47 16.27 -16.43
CA ILE A 196 -20.77 17.04 -17.66
C ILE A 196 -22.28 17.17 -17.77
N GLY A 197 -22.81 18.36 -17.45
CA GLY A 197 -24.19 18.73 -17.72
C GLY A 197 -24.32 19.35 -19.11
N LEU A 198 -25.06 18.74 -20.02
CA LEU A 198 -25.46 19.34 -21.30
C LEU A 198 -26.80 20.03 -21.12
N VAL A 199 -26.78 21.36 -21.20
CA VAL A 199 -28.03 22.16 -21.30
C VAL A 199 -28.26 22.51 -22.76
N LYS A 200 -29.32 21.95 -23.36
CA LYS A 200 -29.76 22.35 -24.71
C LYS A 200 -30.73 23.50 -24.56
N THR A 201 -30.32 24.71 -24.99
CA THR A 201 -31.22 25.84 -25.18
C THR A 201 -31.72 25.85 -26.63
N VAL A 202 -33.01 25.97 -26.81
CA VAL A 202 -33.62 26.27 -28.12
C VAL A 202 -33.93 27.75 -28.12
N GLU A 203 -33.32 28.49 -29.04
CA GLU A 203 -33.71 29.87 -29.34
C GLU A 203 -34.84 29.80 -30.39
N ASP A 204 -35.97 30.42 -30.08
CA ASP A 204 -37.12 30.58 -30.99
C ASP A 204 -36.86 31.66 -32.06
#